data_580129c16b4816f34762587dfb3b6a53
#
_entry.id   580129c16b4816f34762587dfb3b6a53
#
_cell.length_a   1.000
_cell.length_b   1.000
_cell.length_c   1.000
_cell.angle_alpha   90.00
_cell.angle_beta   90.00
_cell.angle_gamma   90.00
#
_symmetry.space_group_name_H-M   'P 1'
#
loop_
_entity.id
_entity.type
_entity.pdbx_description
1 polymer ?
#
loop_
_entity_poly.entity_id
_entity_poly.type
_entity_poly.pdbx_seq_one_letter_code
_entity_poly.pdbx_strand_id
1 'polypeptide(L)'
;MSEYIEIAYAAATHRLCFLTGTGFSKAVSDDKAPSWQSLLEQLCGLLKDGDSLKEELFPDGKAKDLSLEEAAQVIALKFILSGKNIYQEIEKIIASIELDPSIEYIQDFFKENTFKVITTNYDKLAEKLAGENRTCTITPGLPIPKYNCE
;
A
#
# COMPACT_ATOMS: atom_id res chain seq x y z
N MET A 1 5.85 31.83 -10.67
CA MET A 1 6.47 31.49 -9.37
C MET A 1 7.03 30.08 -9.52
N SER A 2 8.15 29.73 -8.90
CA SER A 2 8.67 28.35 -9.04
C SER A 2 7.73 27.39 -8.32
N GLU A 3 7.43 26.23 -8.91
CA GLU A 3 6.59 25.17 -8.32
C GLU A 3 7.06 24.77 -6.92
N TYR A 4 8.37 24.75 -6.69
CA TYR A 4 8.94 24.49 -5.37
C TYR A 4 8.54 25.52 -4.31
N ILE A 5 8.43 26.80 -4.68
CA ILE A 5 7.99 27.85 -3.76
C ILE A 5 6.50 27.67 -3.42
N GLU A 6 5.68 27.28 -4.38
CA GLU A 6 4.26 27.00 -4.17
C GLU A 6 4.06 25.81 -3.25
N ILE A 7 4.81 24.72 -3.44
CA ILE A 7 4.79 23.56 -2.57
C ILE A 7 5.24 23.92 -1.16
N ALA A 8 6.35 24.65 -1.01
CA ALA A 8 6.86 25.09 0.29
C ALA A 8 5.85 26.00 1.01
N TYR A 9 5.21 26.92 0.28
CA TYR A 9 4.17 27.78 0.86
C TYR A 9 2.93 26.99 1.28
N ALA A 10 2.50 26.02 0.46
CA ALA A 10 1.38 25.15 0.79
C ALA A 10 1.67 24.28 2.03
N ALA A 11 2.90 23.80 2.16
CA ALA A 11 3.35 23.06 3.35
C ALA A 11 3.33 23.96 4.60
N ALA A 12 3.95 25.14 4.52
CA ALA A 12 4.04 26.10 5.63
C ALA A 12 2.66 26.62 6.09
N THR A 13 1.67 26.63 5.19
CA THR A 13 0.30 27.07 5.50
C THR A 13 -0.66 25.90 5.79
N HIS A 14 -0.15 24.67 5.97
CA HIS A 14 -0.92 23.44 6.21
C HIS A 14 -2.00 23.16 5.14
N ARG A 15 -1.74 23.57 3.90
CA ARG A 15 -2.62 23.34 2.74
C ARG A 15 -2.16 22.22 1.84
N LEU A 16 -0.97 21.67 2.09
CA LEU A 16 -0.45 20.58 1.29
C LEU A 16 -1.25 19.31 1.57
N CYS A 17 -1.65 18.65 0.49
CA CYS A 17 -2.30 17.35 0.52
C CYS A 17 -1.56 16.43 -0.44
N PHE A 18 -1.18 15.26 0.03
CA PHE A 18 -0.57 14.23 -0.79
C PHE A 18 -1.63 13.25 -1.29
N LEU A 19 -1.61 12.94 -2.57
CA LEU A 19 -2.31 11.80 -3.12
C LEU A 19 -1.27 10.71 -3.41
N THR A 20 -1.36 9.60 -2.70
CA THR A 20 -0.39 8.52 -2.77
C THR A 20 -1.01 7.25 -3.34
N GLY A 21 -0.22 6.52 -4.09
CA GLY A 21 -0.55 5.21 -4.65
C GLY A 21 0.65 4.29 -4.56
N THR A 22 0.62 3.14 -5.24
CA THR A 22 1.65 2.11 -5.20
C THR A 22 3.08 2.63 -5.45
N GLY A 23 3.24 3.63 -6.32
CA GLY A 23 4.54 4.24 -6.58
C GLY A 23 5.16 4.90 -5.35
N PHE A 24 4.34 5.53 -4.50
CA PHE A 24 4.81 6.06 -3.22
C PHE A 24 5.29 4.94 -2.30
N SER A 25 4.49 3.89 -2.12
CA SER A 25 4.86 2.78 -1.25
C SER A 25 6.15 2.10 -1.71
N LYS A 26 6.33 1.91 -3.02
CA LYS A 26 7.58 1.42 -3.59
C LYS A 26 8.77 2.33 -3.30
N ALA A 27 8.61 3.64 -3.51
CA ALA A 27 9.68 4.61 -3.29
C ALA A 27 10.13 4.66 -1.82
N VAL A 28 9.23 4.49 -0.86
CA VAL A 28 9.56 4.56 0.58
C VAL A 28 9.93 3.22 1.19
N SER A 29 9.86 2.12 0.45
CA SER A 29 10.19 0.76 0.90
C SER A 29 11.31 0.09 0.11
N ASP A 30 12.08 0.84 -0.67
CA ASP A 30 13.12 0.29 -1.55
C ASP A 30 12.55 -0.80 -2.50
N ASP A 31 11.48 -0.45 -3.21
CA ASP A 31 10.71 -1.34 -4.12
C ASP A 31 10.13 -2.63 -3.47
N LYS A 32 10.18 -2.78 -2.14
CA LYS A 32 9.66 -3.96 -1.43
C LYS A 32 8.13 -4.02 -1.40
N ALA A 33 7.45 -2.87 -1.50
CA ALA A 33 5.99 -2.83 -1.58
C ALA A 33 5.54 -3.45 -2.92
N PRO A 34 4.69 -4.49 -2.91
CA PRO A 34 4.26 -5.14 -4.13
C PRO A 34 3.34 -4.23 -4.95
N SER A 35 3.43 -4.32 -6.26
CA SER A 35 2.35 -3.85 -7.14
C SER A 35 1.13 -4.76 -6.98
N TRP A 36 -0.02 -4.32 -7.49
CA TRP A 36 -1.23 -5.17 -7.48
C TRP A 36 -0.99 -6.53 -8.11
N GLN A 37 -0.37 -6.57 -9.29
CA GLN A 37 -0.02 -7.82 -9.95
C GLN A 37 0.97 -8.65 -9.13
N SER A 38 2.05 -8.03 -8.64
CA SER A 38 3.05 -8.72 -7.82
C SER A 38 2.46 -9.32 -6.53
N LEU A 39 1.47 -8.66 -5.93
CA LEU A 39 0.73 -9.22 -4.80
C LEU A 39 -0.05 -10.47 -5.20
N LEU A 40 -0.73 -10.45 -6.35
CA LEU A 40 -1.47 -11.61 -6.85
C LEU A 40 -0.54 -12.78 -7.16
N GLU A 41 0.63 -12.51 -7.76
CA GLU A 41 1.64 -13.54 -8.02
C GLU A 41 2.20 -14.16 -6.73
N GLN A 42 2.43 -13.34 -5.69
CA GLN A 42 2.84 -13.84 -4.37
C GLN A 42 1.76 -14.73 -3.74
N LEU A 43 0.50 -14.33 -3.86
CA LEU A 43 -0.63 -15.13 -3.37
C LEU A 43 -0.72 -16.48 -4.10
N CYS A 44 -0.49 -16.54 -5.41
CA CYS A 44 -0.39 -17.83 -6.12
C CYS A 44 0.65 -18.73 -5.47
N GLY A 45 1.85 -18.22 -5.18
CA GLY A 45 2.93 -19.01 -4.56
C GLY A 45 2.60 -19.62 -3.19
N LEU A 46 1.53 -19.18 -2.53
CA LEU A 46 1.07 -19.77 -1.27
C LEU A 46 0.13 -20.98 -1.45
N LEU A 47 -0.28 -21.29 -2.68
CA LEU A 47 -1.12 -22.42 -3.03
C LEU A 47 -0.26 -23.64 -3.44
N LYS A 48 -0.79 -24.86 -3.31
CA LYS A 48 -0.05 -26.09 -3.68
C LYS A 48 0.25 -26.19 -5.18
N ASP A 49 -0.67 -25.70 -6.00
CA ASP A 49 -0.58 -25.60 -7.47
C ASP A 49 -0.21 -24.18 -7.94
N GLY A 50 0.43 -23.41 -7.05
CA GLY A 50 0.65 -21.99 -7.22
C GLY A 50 1.50 -21.62 -8.44
N ASP A 51 2.56 -22.38 -8.71
CA ASP A 51 3.43 -22.12 -9.86
C ASP A 51 2.68 -22.32 -11.20
N SER A 52 1.90 -23.39 -11.31
CA SER A 52 1.07 -23.65 -12.49
C SER A 52 -0.02 -22.59 -12.66
N LEU A 53 -0.66 -22.18 -11.56
CA LEU A 53 -1.67 -21.13 -11.57
C LEU A 53 -1.06 -19.76 -11.94
N LYS A 54 0.14 -19.48 -11.46
CA LYS A 54 0.87 -18.25 -11.81
C LYS A 54 1.21 -18.22 -13.30
N GLU A 55 1.72 -19.31 -13.86
CA GLU A 55 2.01 -19.40 -15.29
C GLU A 55 0.75 -19.28 -16.16
N GLU A 56 -0.38 -19.80 -15.69
CA GLU A 56 -1.67 -19.70 -16.39
C GLU A 56 -2.23 -18.27 -16.38
N LEU A 57 -2.20 -17.59 -15.23
CA LEU A 57 -2.77 -16.26 -15.06
C LEU A 57 -1.84 -15.14 -15.55
N PHE A 58 -0.53 -15.32 -15.40
CA PHE A 58 0.49 -14.29 -15.67
C PHE A 58 1.64 -14.83 -16.55
N PRO A 59 1.35 -15.39 -17.73
CA PRO A 59 2.40 -15.86 -18.63
C PRO A 59 3.31 -14.68 -19.00
N ASP A 60 4.63 -14.90 -18.98
CA ASP A 60 5.65 -13.88 -19.24
C ASP A 60 5.54 -12.65 -18.31
N GLY A 61 4.98 -12.82 -17.12
CA GLY A 61 4.81 -11.75 -16.12
C GLY A 61 3.78 -10.70 -16.52
N LYS A 62 2.80 -11.06 -17.32
CA LYS A 62 1.66 -10.19 -17.67
C LYS A 62 0.35 -10.94 -17.50
N ALA A 63 -0.68 -10.26 -17.06
CA ALA A 63 -2.03 -10.84 -17.03
C ALA A 63 -2.44 -11.19 -18.46
N LYS A 64 -2.80 -12.46 -18.69
CA LYS A 64 -3.21 -12.97 -19.99
C LYS A 64 -4.72 -12.89 -20.09
N ASP A 65 -5.24 -12.20 -21.10
CA ASP A 65 -6.67 -12.17 -21.46
C ASP A 65 -7.66 -11.90 -20.32
N LEU A 66 -7.16 -11.75 -19.08
CA LEU A 66 -7.94 -11.45 -17.88
C LEU A 66 -7.51 -10.10 -17.30
N SER A 67 -8.46 -9.37 -16.76
CA SER A 67 -8.12 -8.23 -15.90
C SER A 67 -7.49 -8.71 -14.58
N LEU A 68 -6.78 -7.83 -13.88
CA LEU A 68 -6.22 -8.16 -12.57
C LEU A 68 -7.31 -8.49 -11.54
N GLU A 69 -8.50 -7.90 -11.70
CA GLU A 69 -9.67 -8.18 -10.86
C GLU A 69 -10.20 -9.60 -11.08
N GLU A 70 -10.25 -10.05 -12.32
CA GLU A 70 -10.66 -11.43 -12.67
C GLU A 70 -9.63 -12.44 -12.17
N ALA A 71 -8.33 -12.16 -12.36
CA ALA A 71 -7.26 -12.99 -11.80
C ALA A 71 -7.36 -13.07 -10.26
N ALA A 72 -7.64 -11.96 -9.59
CA ALA A 72 -7.85 -11.94 -8.15
C ALA A 72 -9.03 -12.81 -7.71
N GLN A 73 -10.14 -12.82 -8.48
CA GLN A 73 -11.29 -13.67 -8.19
C GLN A 73 -10.95 -15.16 -8.31
N VAL A 74 -10.19 -15.55 -9.34
CA VAL A 74 -9.72 -16.93 -9.52
C VAL A 74 -8.85 -17.35 -8.35
N ILE A 75 -7.88 -16.52 -7.97
CA ILE A 75 -7.00 -16.78 -6.83
C ILE A 75 -7.81 -16.91 -5.54
N ALA A 76 -8.76 -15.99 -5.28
CA ALA A 76 -9.60 -16.02 -4.10
C ALA A 76 -10.41 -17.32 -4.02
N LEU A 77 -10.97 -17.78 -5.14
CA LEU A 77 -11.69 -19.05 -5.20
C LEU A 77 -10.77 -20.24 -4.86
N LYS A 78 -9.54 -20.25 -5.38
CA LYS A 78 -8.54 -21.29 -5.06
C LYS A 78 -8.18 -21.30 -3.57
N PHE A 79 -8.07 -20.13 -2.92
CA PHE A 79 -7.89 -20.03 -1.48
C PHE A 79 -9.06 -20.66 -0.70
N ILE A 80 -10.29 -20.34 -1.08
CA ILE A 80 -11.50 -20.92 -0.47
C ILE A 80 -11.48 -22.44 -0.61
N LEU A 81 -11.22 -22.97 -1.80
CA LEU A 81 -11.17 -24.40 -2.06
C LEU A 81 -10.05 -25.12 -1.28
N SER A 82 -8.97 -24.41 -0.98
CA SER A 82 -7.86 -24.94 -0.16
C SER A 82 -8.08 -24.78 1.35
N GLY A 83 -9.19 -24.20 1.77
CA GLY A 83 -9.51 -23.94 3.19
C GLY A 83 -8.65 -22.83 3.82
N LYS A 84 -8.01 -21.99 3.01
CA LYS A 84 -7.17 -20.86 3.46
C LYS A 84 -7.94 -19.55 3.38
N ASN A 85 -7.58 -18.60 4.26
CA ASN A 85 -8.14 -17.25 4.23
C ASN A 85 -7.19 -16.30 3.50
N ILE A 86 -7.59 -15.87 2.30
CA ILE A 86 -6.80 -14.95 1.46
C ILE A 86 -6.50 -13.61 2.16
N TYR A 87 -7.46 -13.06 2.92
CA TYR A 87 -7.28 -11.78 3.60
C TYR A 87 -6.19 -11.83 4.67
N GLN A 88 -6.08 -12.94 5.38
CA GLN A 88 -4.99 -13.13 6.36
C GLN A 88 -3.62 -13.18 5.68
N GLU A 89 -3.52 -13.78 4.50
CA GLU A 89 -2.25 -13.84 3.79
C GLU A 89 -1.89 -12.46 3.18
N ILE A 90 -2.87 -11.73 2.65
CA ILE A 90 -2.68 -10.34 2.23
C ILE A 90 -2.19 -9.48 3.40
N GLU A 91 -2.83 -9.60 4.57
CA GLU A 91 -2.44 -8.85 5.77
C GLU A 91 -0.99 -9.15 6.18
N LYS A 92 -0.58 -10.41 6.16
CA LYS A 92 0.82 -10.81 6.47
C LYS A 92 1.81 -10.17 5.48
N ILE A 93 1.53 -10.24 4.17
CA ILE A 93 2.38 -9.66 3.14
C ILE A 93 2.53 -8.15 3.36
N ILE A 94 1.40 -7.46 3.55
CA ILE A 94 1.39 -6.00 3.74
C ILE A 94 2.06 -5.60 5.05
N ALA A 95 1.82 -6.33 6.15
CA ALA A 95 2.42 -6.04 7.45
C ALA A 95 3.95 -6.22 7.45
N SER A 96 4.48 -7.08 6.59
CA SER A 96 5.92 -7.32 6.46
C SER A 96 6.69 -6.22 5.74
N ILE A 97 6.00 -5.25 5.12
CA ILE A 97 6.65 -4.17 4.37
C ILE A 97 7.19 -3.14 5.37
N GLU A 98 8.49 -2.90 5.32
CA GLU A 98 9.19 -1.92 6.15
C GLU A 98 9.63 -0.71 5.32
N LEU A 99 9.79 0.42 6.01
CA LEU A 99 10.38 1.61 5.40
C LEU A 99 11.86 1.38 5.08
N ASP A 100 12.31 1.96 3.98
CA ASP A 100 13.74 2.01 3.66
C ASP A 100 14.46 2.89 4.68
N PRO A 101 15.49 2.37 5.38
CA PRO A 101 16.26 3.18 6.32
C PRO A 101 16.94 4.40 5.70
N SER A 102 17.18 4.39 4.39
CA SER A 102 17.86 5.52 3.70
C SER A 102 17.01 6.78 3.56
N ILE A 103 15.68 6.69 3.83
CA ILE A 103 14.74 7.81 3.70
C ILE A 103 14.49 8.56 5.02
N GLU A 104 15.42 8.49 5.97
CA GLU A 104 15.27 9.15 7.27
C GLU A 104 14.88 10.63 7.14
N TYR A 105 15.45 11.34 6.17
CA TYR A 105 15.10 12.74 5.88
C TYR A 105 13.62 12.95 5.47
N ILE A 106 13.01 11.97 4.80
CA ILE A 106 11.57 12.01 4.46
C ILE A 106 10.75 11.74 5.72
N GLN A 107 11.19 10.80 6.56
CA GLN A 107 10.53 10.50 7.83
C GLN A 107 10.51 11.74 8.73
N ASP A 108 11.64 12.44 8.86
CA ASP A 108 11.74 13.64 9.68
C ASP A 108 10.82 14.74 9.14
N PHE A 109 10.78 14.92 7.82
CA PHE A 109 9.86 15.87 7.19
C PHE A 109 8.40 15.55 7.51
N PHE A 110 7.99 14.27 7.47
CA PHE A 110 6.64 13.85 7.83
C PHE A 110 6.36 13.96 9.33
N LYS A 111 7.35 13.73 10.19
CA LYS A 111 7.22 13.85 11.64
C LYS A 111 7.13 15.30 12.11
N GLU A 112 7.85 16.21 11.46
CA GLU A 112 7.90 17.64 11.83
C GLU A 112 6.70 18.44 11.34
N ASN A 113 5.99 17.92 10.34
CA ASN A 113 4.88 18.65 9.71
C ASN A 113 3.57 17.88 9.80
N THR A 114 2.46 18.61 9.67
CA THR A 114 1.11 18.04 9.63
C THR A 114 0.61 18.07 8.19
N PHE A 115 0.37 16.90 7.61
CA PHE A 115 -0.13 16.76 6.25
C PHE A 115 -1.47 16.06 6.19
N LYS A 116 -2.23 16.36 5.13
CA LYS A 116 -3.34 15.53 4.69
C LYS A 116 -2.82 14.56 3.65
N VAL A 117 -3.09 13.28 3.86
CA VAL A 117 -2.73 12.23 2.90
C VAL A 117 -4.00 11.50 2.48
N ILE A 118 -4.20 11.39 1.18
CA ILE A 118 -5.22 10.55 0.57
C ILE A 118 -4.46 9.40 -0.08
N THR A 119 -4.78 8.17 0.29
CA THR A 119 -4.10 7.00 -0.26
C THR A 119 -5.10 6.01 -0.85
N THR A 120 -4.70 5.39 -1.95
CA THR A 120 -5.38 4.23 -2.53
C THR A 120 -4.69 2.92 -2.14
N ASN A 121 -3.62 2.98 -1.35
CA ASN A 121 -2.87 1.82 -0.89
C ASN A 121 -3.51 1.19 0.33
N TYR A 122 -3.27 -0.09 0.50
CA TYR A 122 -3.73 -0.88 1.64
C TYR A 122 -2.66 -1.04 2.73
N ASP A 123 -1.41 -0.58 2.44
CA ASP A 123 -0.32 -0.59 3.41
C ASP A 123 -0.39 0.59 4.39
N LYS A 124 0.41 0.51 5.45
CA LYS A 124 0.51 1.54 6.49
C LYS A 124 1.81 2.34 6.40
N LEU A 125 2.43 2.42 5.23
CA LEU A 125 3.72 3.08 5.10
C LEU A 125 3.62 4.60 5.31
N ALA A 126 2.50 5.22 4.95
CA ALA A 126 2.27 6.63 5.23
C ALA A 126 2.17 6.90 6.75
N GLU A 127 1.47 6.02 7.48
CA GLU A 127 1.39 6.08 8.94
C GLU A 127 2.75 5.82 9.60
N LYS A 128 3.49 4.82 9.12
CA LYS A 128 4.86 4.54 9.59
C LYS A 128 5.79 5.74 9.40
N LEU A 129 5.71 6.45 8.26
CA LEU A 129 6.48 7.66 8.00
C LEU A 129 6.18 8.78 9.00
N ALA A 130 4.90 9.05 9.25
CA ALA A 130 4.49 10.11 10.17
C ALA A 130 4.64 9.74 11.65
N GLY A 131 4.84 8.46 11.96
CA GLY A 131 4.77 7.89 13.30
C GLY A 131 3.33 7.49 13.64
N GLU A 132 3.10 6.21 13.86
CA GLU A 132 1.75 5.61 14.01
C GLU A 132 0.90 6.28 15.10
N ASN A 133 1.51 6.73 16.19
CA ASN A 133 0.82 7.41 17.30
C ASN A 133 0.41 8.86 16.98
N ARG A 134 0.80 9.40 15.84
CA ARG A 134 0.54 10.78 15.40
C ARG A 134 -0.42 10.84 14.23
N THR A 135 -0.91 9.71 13.77
CA THR A 135 -1.76 9.63 12.58
C THR A 135 -3.22 9.41 12.93
N CYS A 136 -4.08 10.08 12.16
CA CYS A 136 -5.52 9.91 12.18
C CYS A 136 -5.95 9.30 10.84
N THR A 137 -6.22 7.99 10.81
CA THR A 137 -6.65 7.33 9.59
C THR A 137 -8.17 7.26 9.52
N ILE A 138 -8.74 7.80 8.45
CA ILE A 138 -10.17 7.73 8.15
C ILE A 138 -10.36 6.78 6.97
N THR A 139 -11.04 5.68 7.21
CA THR A 139 -11.37 4.69 6.17
C THR A 139 -12.83 4.87 5.74
N PRO A 140 -13.13 5.07 4.45
CA PRO A 140 -14.49 5.16 3.97
C PRO A 140 -15.33 3.94 4.38
N GLY A 141 -16.54 4.18 4.87
CA GLY A 141 -17.46 3.13 5.31
C GLY A 141 -17.23 2.60 6.72
N LEU A 142 -16.16 3.02 7.40
CA LEU A 142 -15.95 2.73 8.82
C LEU A 142 -16.28 3.93 9.69
N PRO A 143 -16.65 3.71 10.97
CA PRO A 143 -16.86 4.80 11.93
C PRO A 143 -15.60 5.67 12.03
N ILE A 144 -15.78 6.98 12.02
CA ILE A 144 -14.68 7.91 12.24
C ILE A 144 -14.14 7.70 13.67
N PRO A 145 -12.83 7.44 13.83
CA PRO A 145 -12.24 7.28 15.14
C PRO A 145 -12.48 8.52 15.99
N LYS A 146 -12.86 8.33 17.26
CA LYS A 146 -12.93 9.43 18.20
C LYS A 146 -11.51 9.78 18.64
N TYR A 147 -10.98 10.90 18.17
CA TYR A 147 -9.70 11.41 18.63
C TYR A 147 -9.92 12.34 19.82
N ASN A 148 -9.21 12.06 20.88
CA ASN A 148 -8.92 13.08 21.86
C ASN A 148 -7.76 13.90 21.29
N CYS A 149 -8.08 15.06 20.72
CA CYS A 149 -7.07 16.08 20.43
C CYS A 149 -6.64 16.66 21.81
N GLU A 150 -5.58 16.12 22.39
CA GLU A 150 -4.83 16.80 23.44
C GLU A 150 -3.76 17.70 22.80
#